data_1f0b8ef33e86464c564221baaafc86e9
#
_entry.id   1f0b8ef33e86464c564221baaafc86e9
#
_cell.length_a   1.000
_cell.length_b   1.000
_cell.length_c   1.000
_cell.angle_alpha   90.00
_cell.angle_beta   90.00
_cell.angle_gamma   90.00
#
_symmetry.space_group_name_H-M   'P 1'
#
loop_
_entity.id
_entity.type
_entity.pdbx_description
1 polymer ?
#
loop_
_entity_poly.entity_id
_entity_poly.type
_entity_poly.pdbx_seq_one_letter_code
_entity_poly.pdbx_strand_id
1 'polypeptide(L)'
;MTIRPFLLCLIALLCGALLSGCGSRSWHKGGVPGSRPYTVRGKTYYPLKSATGFVEEGTASWYGPGFHGKTTANGETYNQYAMTAAHKILPLGTQVRVTHLGNGRSIIVRINDRGPFVDDRVIDLSRAAASRLNVLGPGTTRVRVQSLGGVDRMQDDGDLTAAFYVQV
;
A
#
# COMPACT_ATOMS: atom_id res chain seq x y z
N MET A 1 73.85 -6.52 -7.32
CA MET A 1 72.84 -6.68 -6.26
C MET A 1 71.63 -7.30 -6.95
N THR A 2 71.53 -8.63 -7.01
CA THR A 2 70.59 -9.40 -7.82
C THR A 2 69.36 -9.74 -6.97
N ILE A 3 68.24 -9.11 -7.28
CA ILE A 3 66.93 -9.38 -6.62
C ILE A 3 66.45 -10.74 -7.06
N ARG A 4 66.29 -11.67 -6.13
CA ARG A 4 65.95 -13.07 -6.34
C ARG A 4 64.54 -13.19 -6.94
N PRO A 5 64.34 -13.96 -8.01
CA PRO A 5 63.04 -14.08 -8.72
C PRO A 5 61.91 -14.71 -7.90
N PHE A 6 62.23 -15.27 -6.72
CA PHE A 6 61.23 -15.88 -5.83
C PHE A 6 60.28 -14.88 -5.14
N LEU A 7 60.66 -13.59 -5.01
CA LEU A 7 59.82 -12.61 -4.36
C LEU A 7 58.74 -12.04 -5.25
N LEU A 8 58.95 -12.07 -6.58
CA LEU A 8 57.94 -11.63 -7.56
C LEU A 8 56.78 -12.62 -7.77
N CYS A 9 57.00 -13.92 -7.59
CA CYS A 9 55.94 -14.93 -7.65
C CYS A 9 55.00 -14.91 -6.46
N LEU A 10 55.46 -14.49 -5.26
CA LEU A 10 54.61 -14.44 -4.08
C LEU A 10 53.66 -13.24 -4.08
N ILE A 11 54.06 -12.13 -4.73
CA ILE A 11 53.19 -10.92 -4.84
C ILE A 11 52.09 -11.14 -5.89
N ALA A 12 52.37 -11.93 -6.97
CA ALA A 12 51.36 -12.26 -7.97
C ALA A 12 50.27 -13.21 -7.48
N LEU A 13 50.58 -14.07 -6.47
CA LEU A 13 49.60 -14.98 -5.86
C LEU A 13 48.70 -14.30 -4.84
N LEU A 14 49.11 -13.18 -4.22
CA LEU A 14 48.30 -12.43 -3.25
C LEU A 14 47.27 -11.48 -3.92
N CYS A 15 47.49 -11.04 -5.16
CA CYS A 15 46.56 -10.17 -5.87
C CYS A 15 45.36 -10.91 -6.51
N GLY A 16 45.42 -12.24 -6.66
CA GLY A 16 44.36 -13.05 -7.28
C GLY A 16 43.17 -13.39 -6.38
N ALA A 17 43.25 -13.13 -5.05
CA ALA A 17 42.25 -13.61 -4.08
C ALA A 17 41.19 -12.58 -3.68
N LEU A 18 41.22 -11.37 -4.26
CA LEU A 18 40.31 -10.27 -3.82
C LEU A 18 39.15 -9.98 -4.79
N LEU A 19 38.92 -10.79 -5.82
CA LEU A 19 37.85 -10.55 -6.82
C LEU A 19 36.70 -11.56 -6.80
N SER A 20 36.54 -12.35 -5.73
CA SER A 20 35.42 -13.29 -5.61
C SER A 20 34.36 -12.84 -4.62
N GLY A 21 34.06 -11.57 -4.61
CA GLY A 21 32.98 -10.96 -3.81
C GLY A 21 31.78 -10.56 -4.66
N CYS A 22 31.37 -11.36 -5.66
CA CYS A 22 30.03 -11.26 -6.23
C CYS A 22 29.03 -11.87 -5.23
N GLY A 23 28.67 -11.09 -4.20
CA GLY A 23 27.48 -11.36 -3.44
C GLY A 23 26.29 -11.27 -4.38
N SER A 24 25.79 -12.41 -4.84
CA SER A 24 24.49 -12.51 -5.49
C SER A 24 23.47 -11.99 -4.49
N ARG A 25 23.07 -10.70 -4.64
CA ARG A 25 21.84 -10.20 -4.01
C ARG A 25 20.74 -11.12 -4.50
N SER A 26 20.35 -12.06 -3.66
CA SER A 26 19.11 -12.77 -3.85
C SER A 26 18.02 -11.70 -3.93
N TRP A 27 17.52 -11.46 -5.12
CA TRP A 27 16.28 -10.74 -5.32
C TRP A 27 15.22 -11.55 -4.57
N HIS A 28 14.94 -11.18 -3.35
CA HIS A 28 13.76 -11.65 -2.67
C HIS A 28 12.62 -11.31 -3.64
N LYS A 29 11.95 -12.34 -4.15
CA LYS A 29 10.69 -12.18 -4.88
C LYS A 29 9.78 -11.42 -3.94
N GLY A 30 9.78 -10.09 -4.04
CA GLY A 30 9.01 -9.21 -3.20
C GLY A 30 7.54 -9.48 -3.48
N GLY A 31 6.91 -10.28 -2.62
CA GLY A 31 5.46 -10.35 -2.61
C GLY A 31 4.94 -8.93 -2.37
N VAL A 32 3.82 -8.59 -3.02
CA VAL A 32 3.16 -7.30 -2.81
C VAL A 32 3.01 -7.08 -1.30
N PRO A 33 3.49 -5.96 -0.74
CA PRO A 33 3.33 -5.68 0.68
C PRO A 33 1.87 -5.87 1.11
N GLY A 34 1.65 -6.58 2.23
CA GLY A 34 0.30 -6.85 2.72
C GLY A 34 -0.50 -7.90 1.97
N SER A 35 0.11 -8.71 1.09
CA SER A 35 -0.56 -9.82 0.37
C SER A 35 -0.62 -11.13 1.16
N ARG A 36 0.14 -11.23 2.27
CA ARG A 36 0.15 -12.42 3.12
C ARG A 36 -1.00 -12.40 4.12
N PRO A 37 -1.56 -13.57 4.50
CA PRO A 37 -2.49 -13.66 5.62
C PRO A 37 -1.90 -13.02 6.87
N TYR A 38 -2.74 -12.36 7.66
CA TYR A 38 -2.33 -11.71 8.89
C TYR A 38 -3.40 -11.88 9.97
N THR A 39 -3.01 -11.89 11.24
CA THR A 39 -3.92 -12.13 12.36
C THR A 39 -3.96 -10.92 13.28
N VAL A 40 -5.16 -10.46 13.61
CA VAL A 40 -5.40 -9.38 14.57
C VAL A 40 -6.48 -9.83 15.55
N ARG A 41 -6.20 -9.73 16.84
CA ARG A 41 -7.13 -10.11 17.92
C ARG A 41 -7.70 -11.53 17.73
N GLY A 42 -6.86 -12.50 17.31
CA GLY A 42 -7.27 -13.89 17.11
C GLY A 42 -8.01 -14.17 15.80
N LYS A 43 -8.39 -13.16 15.01
CA LYS A 43 -9.04 -13.33 13.71
C LYS A 43 -8.02 -13.20 12.57
N THR A 44 -7.99 -14.22 11.69
CA THR A 44 -7.10 -14.24 10.52
C THR A 44 -7.81 -13.66 9.30
N TYR A 45 -7.13 -12.75 8.62
CA TYR A 45 -7.58 -12.10 7.39
C TYR A 45 -6.74 -12.58 6.22
N TYR A 46 -7.41 -12.84 5.08
CA TYR A 46 -6.78 -13.31 3.85
C TYR A 46 -6.90 -12.23 2.78
N PRO A 47 -5.85 -11.43 2.51
CA PRO A 47 -5.89 -10.41 1.46
C PRO A 47 -6.19 -11.02 0.10
N LEU A 48 -7.02 -10.33 -0.68
CA LEU A 48 -7.34 -10.70 -2.05
C LEU A 48 -6.10 -10.58 -2.95
N LYS A 49 -5.98 -11.44 -3.95
CA LYS A 49 -4.93 -11.37 -4.97
C LYS A 49 -5.21 -10.29 -6.02
N SER A 50 -6.49 -10.01 -6.26
CA SER A 50 -6.96 -8.97 -7.19
C SER A 50 -8.17 -8.26 -6.60
N ALA A 51 -8.34 -6.99 -6.97
CA ALA A 51 -9.51 -6.19 -6.63
C ALA A 51 -10.53 -6.11 -7.77
N THR A 52 -10.30 -6.80 -8.89
CA THR A 52 -11.19 -6.74 -10.06
C THR A 52 -12.61 -7.13 -9.69
N GLY A 53 -13.57 -6.26 -10.03
CA GLY A 53 -14.99 -6.48 -9.75
C GLY A 53 -15.39 -6.40 -8.26
N PHE A 54 -14.48 -6.00 -7.36
CA PHE A 54 -14.82 -5.91 -5.94
C PHE A 54 -15.85 -4.83 -5.68
N VAL A 55 -16.93 -5.21 -4.99
CA VAL A 55 -17.96 -4.32 -4.46
C VAL A 55 -18.34 -4.82 -3.06
N GLU A 56 -18.37 -3.92 -2.09
CA GLU A 56 -18.79 -4.19 -0.72
C GLU A 56 -19.61 -3.02 -0.17
N GLU A 57 -20.69 -3.33 0.55
CA GLU A 57 -21.45 -2.33 1.29
C GLU A 57 -21.33 -2.56 2.79
N GLY A 58 -21.17 -1.48 3.54
CA GLY A 58 -21.01 -1.56 4.97
C GLY A 58 -20.88 -0.19 5.62
N THR A 59 -20.43 -0.19 6.87
CA THR A 59 -20.19 1.04 7.62
C THR A 59 -18.77 1.53 7.36
N ALA A 60 -18.63 2.79 6.91
CA ALA A 60 -17.37 3.52 6.92
C ALA A 60 -17.19 4.28 8.22
N SER A 61 -15.96 4.41 8.66
CA SER A 61 -15.54 5.40 9.65
C SER A 61 -14.29 6.15 9.16
N TRP A 62 -13.65 6.90 10.04
CA TRP A 62 -12.39 7.57 9.70
C TRP A 62 -11.40 7.50 10.86
N TYR A 63 -10.12 7.63 10.53
CA TYR A 63 -9.05 7.68 11.53
C TYR A 63 -9.22 8.90 12.42
N GLY A 64 -9.39 8.66 13.70
CA GLY A 64 -9.43 9.71 14.71
C GLY A 64 -8.09 10.47 14.82
N PRO A 65 -8.03 11.47 15.69
CA PRO A 65 -6.79 12.17 16.00
C PRO A 65 -5.73 11.21 16.55
N GLY A 66 -4.45 11.53 16.33
CA GLY A 66 -3.31 10.76 16.86
C GLY A 66 -2.77 9.63 15.98
N PHE A 67 -3.29 9.46 14.76
CA PHE A 67 -2.73 8.51 13.77
C PHE A 67 -1.76 9.17 12.80
N HIS A 68 -1.84 10.48 12.59
CA HIS A 68 -0.94 11.21 11.70
C HIS A 68 0.53 10.98 12.03
N GLY A 69 1.34 10.66 11.03
CA GLY A 69 2.76 10.36 11.20
C GLY A 69 3.08 8.89 11.53
N LYS A 70 2.09 8.03 11.82
CA LYS A 70 2.33 6.60 12.08
C LYS A 70 2.51 5.83 10.77
N THR A 71 3.23 4.73 10.83
CA THR A 71 3.45 3.83 9.68
C THR A 71 2.19 3.03 9.37
N THR A 72 1.80 2.98 8.11
CA THR A 72 0.69 2.18 7.58
C THR A 72 1.16 0.79 7.17
N ALA A 73 0.22 -0.11 6.87
CA ALA A 73 0.53 -1.50 6.50
C ALA A 73 1.34 -1.65 5.20
N ASN A 74 1.30 -0.66 4.30
CA ASN A 74 2.17 -0.65 3.11
C ASN A 74 3.54 0.00 3.34
N GLY A 75 3.84 0.45 4.57
CA GLY A 75 5.10 1.09 4.94
C GLY A 75 5.16 2.60 4.77
N GLU A 76 4.10 3.23 4.26
CA GLU A 76 4.02 4.70 4.15
C GLU A 76 3.79 5.36 5.51
N THR A 77 4.17 6.61 5.63
CA THR A 77 3.73 7.46 6.75
C THR A 77 2.29 7.93 6.52
N TYR A 78 1.39 7.63 7.46
CA TYR A 78 0.00 8.06 7.37
C TYR A 78 -0.11 9.59 7.34
N ASN A 79 -0.66 10.10 6.25
CA ASN A 79 -0.99 11.52 6.08
C ASN A 79 -2.51 11.72 6.12
N GLN A 80 -3.01 12.35 7.19
CA GLN A 80 -4.45 12.62 7.34
C GLN A 80 -5.05 13.52 6.26
N TYR A 81 -4.21 14.24 5.51
CA TYR A 81 -4.63 15.14 4.42
C TYR A 81 -4.61 14.48 3.03
N ALA A 82 -4.11 13.24 2.92
CA ALA A 82 -4.11 12.48 1.68
C ALA A 82 -5.43 11.73 1.48
N MET A 83 -5.79 11.43 0.23
CA MET A 83 -6.97 10.64 -0.13
C MET A 83 -6.66 9.14 -0.02
N THR A 84 -6.61 8.62 1.20
CA THR A 84 -6.28 7.22 1.50
C THR A 84 -7.28 6.60 2.45
N ALA A 85 -7.24 5.27 2.55
CA ALA A 85 -8.09 4.52 3.47
C ALA A 85 -7.46 3.19 3.87
N ALA A 86 -7.98 2.58 4.96
CA ALA A 86 -7.70 1.20 5.35
C ALA A 86 -8.83 0.28 4.92
N HIS A 87 -8.45 -0.92 4.47
CA HIS A 87 -9.38 -2.01 4.16
C HIS A 87 -8.79 -3.36 4.59
N LYS A 88 -9.67 -4.28 5.07
CA LYS A 88 -9.25 -5.57 5.64
C LYS A 88 -8.51 -6.44 4.62
N ILE A 89 -9.06 -6.59 3.41
CA ILE A 89 -8.61 -7.62 2.45
C ILE A 89 -8.24 -7.11 1.06
N LEU A 90 -8.61 -5.89 0.67
CA LEU A 90 -8.22 -5.36 -0.63
C LEU A 90 -6.69 -5.28 -0.76
N PRO A 91 -6.11 -5.55 -1.95
CA PRO A 91 -4.68 -5.34 -2.18
C PRO A 91 -4.27 -3.92 -1.83
N LEU A 92 -3.13 -3.75 -1.17
CA LEU A 92 -2.58 -2.41 -0.91
C LEU A 92 -2.20 -1.75 -2.24
N GLY A 93 -2.52 -0.46 -2.38
CA GLY A 93 -2.39 0.30 -3.63
C GLY A 93 -3.68 0.37 -4.45
N THR A 94 -4.67 -0.48 -4.18
CA THR A 94 -5.96 -0.46 -4.90
C THR A 94 -6.63 0.91 -4.77
N GLN A 95 -7.10 1.45 -5.88
CA GLN A 95 -8.00 2.60 -5.89
C GLN A 95 -9.45 2.13 -5.84
N VAL A 96 -10.21 2.74 -4.95
CA VAL A 96 -11.64 2.46 -4.79
C VAL A 96 -12.46 3.72 -4.84
N ARG A 97 -13.65 3.62 -5.43
CA ARG A 97 -14.71 4.60 -5.26
C ARG A 97 -15.46 4.26 -3.98
N VAL A 98 -15.61 5.23 -3.11
CA VAL A 98 -16.42 5.14 -1.90
C VAL A 98 -17.61 6.06 -2.08
N THR A 99 -18.82 5.51 -2.11
CA THR A 99 -20.07 6.24 -2.27
C THR A 99 -20.85 6.22 -0.96
N HIS A 100 -21.17 7.39 -0.45
CA HIS A 100 -22.04 7.57 0.73
C HIS A 100 -23.50 7.29 0.34
N LEU A 101 -24.11 6.23 0.87
CA LEU A 101 -25.43 5.78 0.44
C LEU A 101 -26.57 6.72 0.87
N GLY A 102 -26.37 7.55 1.90
CA GLY A 102 -27.38 8.48 2.38
C GLY A 102 -27.40 9.84 1.66
N ASN A 103 -26.27 10.32 1.10
CA ASN A 103 -26.21 11.63 0.45
C ASN A 103 -25.73 11.58 -1.02
N GLY A 104 -25.41 10.41 -1.54
CA GLY A 104 -24.98 10.18 -2.93
C GLY A 104 -23.57 10.65 -3.28
N ARG A 105 -22.84 11.31 -2.37
CA ARG A 105 -21.46 11.75 -2.62
C ARG A 105 -20.53 10.58 -2.84
N SER A 106 -19.59 10.75 -3.75
CA SER A 106 -18.54 9.75 -4.02
C SER A 106 -17.18 10.40 -4.01
N ILE A 107 -16.19 9.62 -3.57
CA ILE A 107 -14.77 9.99 -3.59
C ILE A 107 -13.96 8.80 -4.09
N ILE A 108 -12.75 9.07 -4.57
CA ILE A 108 -11.75 8.04 -4.87
C ILE A 108 -10.68 8.11 -3.79
N VAL A 109 -10.32 6.95 -3.23
CA VAL A 109 -9.24 6.80 -2.25
C VAL A 109 -8.36 5.63 -2.62
N ARG A 110 -7.09 5.69 -2.22
CA ARG A 110 -6.15 4.57 -2.35
C ARG A 110 -6.07 3.81 -1.03
N ILE A 111 -6.15 2.48 -1.10
CA ILE A 111 -5.97 1.60 0.05
C ILE A 111 -4.48 1.49 0.36
N ASN A 112 -4.04 1.99 1.50
CA ASN A 112 -2.63 1.93 1.93
C ASN A 112 -2.45 1.31 3.31
N ASP A 113 -3.54 0.94 3.99
CA ASP A 113 -3.48 0.39 5.35
C ASP A 113 -4.44 -0.78 5.55
N ARG A 114 -4.28 -1.48 6.68
CA ARG A 114 -5.10 -2.60 7.13
C ARG A 114 -6.03 -2.19 8.25
N GLY A 115 -7.27 -2.67 8.19
CA GLY A 115 -8.38 -2.35 9.08
C GLY A 115 -9.66 -2.10 8.27
N PRO A 116 -10.72 -1.69 8.93
CA PRO A 116 -10.96 -1.61 10.37
C PRO A 116 -11.05 -2.98 11.05
N PHE A 117 -10.60 -3.06 12.31
CA PHE A 117 -10.72 -4.27 13.15
C PHE A 117 -11.83 -4.14 14.20
N VAL A 118 -12.87 -3.41 13.83
CA VAL A 118 -14.12 -3.27 14.57
C VAL A 118 -15.20 -3.90 13.71
N ASP A 119 -16.12 -4.62 14.35
CA ASP A 119 -17.21 -5.29 13.66
C ASP A 119 -18.09 -4.26 12.91
N ASP A 120 -18.76 -4.71 11.84
CA ASP A 120 -19.63 -3.94 10.95
C ASP A 120 -18.97 -2.80 10.16
N ARG A 121 -17.71 -2.46 10.42
CA ARG A 121 -16.99 -1.50 9.60
C ARG A 121 -16.24 -2.19 8.46
N VAL A 122 -16.32 -1.62 7.26
CA VAL A 122 -15.65 -2.14 6.05
C VAL A 122 -14.46 -1.30 5.64
N ILE A 123 -14.47 0.00 5.91
CA ILE A 123 -13.42 0.93 5.50
C ILE A 123 -13.22 2.04 6.53
N ASP A 124 -11.95 2.41 6.80
CA ASP A 124 -11.61 3.59 7.59
C ASP A 124 -10.93 4.63 6.68
N LEU A 125 -11.56 5.79 6.57
CA LEU A 125 -11.13 6.88 5.69
C LEU A 125 -10.06 7.75 6.37
N SER A 126 -9.18 8.36 5.59
CA SER A 126 -8.39 9.50 6.07
C SER A 126 -9.31 10.66 6.46
N ARG A 127 -8.80 11.61 7.26
CA ARG A 127 -9.56 12.81 7.63
C ARG A 127 -10.00 13.62 6.40
N ALA A 128 -9.12 13.78 5.40
CA ALA A 128 -9.45 14.48 4.16
C ALA A 128 -10.55 13.77 3.37
N ALA A 129 -10.47 12.45 3.24
CA ALA A 129 -11.48 11.64 2.58
C ALA A 129 -12.83 11.73 3.30
N ALA A 130 -12.84 11.59 4.62
CA ALA A 130 -14.04 11.70 5.44
C ALA A 130 -14.69 13.09 5.35
N SER A 131 -13.89 14.15 5.29
CA SER A 131 -14.37 15.51 5.08
C SER A 131 -15.12 15.66 3.76
N ARG A 132 -14.52 15.19 2.67
CA ARG A 132 -15.13 15.27 1.32
C ARG A 132 -16.41 14.44 1.21
N LEU A 133 -16.46 13.30 1.89
CA LEU A 133 -17.63 12.41 1.91
C LEU A 133 -18.71 12.86 2.90
N ASN A 134 -18.44 13.91 3.71
CA ASN A 134 -19.32 14.42 4.78
C ASN A 134 -19.53 13.41 5.93
N VAL A 135 -18.45 12.72 6.35
CA VAL A 135 -18.47 11.71 7.43
C VAL A 135 -17.85 12.22 8.72
N LEU A 136 -17.11 13.35 8.71
CA LEU A 136 -16.41 13.85 9.91
C LEU A 136 -17.36 14.12 11.08
N GLY A 137 -18.51 14.77 10.84
CA GLY A 137 -19.48 15.10 11.87
C GLY A 137 -20.16 13.87 12.47
N PRO A 138 -20.80 13.01 11.65
CA PRO A 138 -21.45 11.79 12.13
C PRO A 138 -20.46 10.74 12.65
N GLY A 139 -19.20 10.77 12.22
CA GLY A 139 -18.17 9.80 12.56
C GLY A 139 -18.26 8.49 11.75
N THR A 140 -19.45 8.05 11.41
CA THR A 140 -19.71 6.83 10.62
C THR A 140 -20.84 7.05 9.64
N THR A 141 -20.87 6.23 8.57
CA THR A 141 -21.98 6.22 7.61
C THR A 141 -22.02 4.92 6.81
N ARG A 142 -23.14 4.63 6.17
CA ARG A 142 -23.29 3.53 5.22
C ARG A 142 -22.68 3.93 3.87
N VAL A 143 -21.82 3.08 3.35
CA VAL A 143 -21.12 3.29 2.06
C VAL A 143 -21.18 2.06 1.19
N ARG A 144 -20.99 2.29 -0.12
CA ARG A 144 -20.57 1.29 -1.09
C ARG A 144 -19.12 1.55 -1.46
N VAL A 145 -18.28 0.52 -1.33
CA VAL A 145 -16.87 0.51 -1.74
C VAL A 145 -16.77 -0.29 -3.04
N GLN A 146 -16.26 0.32 -4.10
CA GLN A 146 -16.12 -0.32 -5.40
C GLN A 146 -14.71 -0.10 -5.93
N SER A 147 -14.02 -1.19 -6.33
CA SER A 147 -12.71 -1.06 -6.98
C SER A 147 -12.83 -0.43 -8.36
N LEU A 148 -11.83 0.38 -8.74
CA LEU A 148 -11.76 1.02 -10.06
C LEU A 148 -10.96 0.20 -11.09
N GLY A 149 -10.61 -1.02 -10.76
CA GLY A 149 -9.81 -1.94 -11.56
C GLY A 149 -8.85 -2.71 -10.69
N GLY A 150 -8.28 -3.80 -11.20
CA GLY A 150 -7.19 -4.50 -10.54
C GLY A 150 -5.96 -3.61 -10.43
N VAL A 151 -5.11 -3.88 -9.45
CA VAL A 151 -3.72 -3.39 -9.48
C VAL A 151 -2.99 -4.28 -10.50
N ASP A 152 -3.41 -4.22 -11.76
CA ASP A 152 -2.55 -4.63 -12.85
C ASP A 152 -1.43 -3.60 -12.82
N ARG A 153 -0.19 -4.09 -12.61
CA ARG A 153 1.02 -3.29 -12.55
C ARG A 153 0.85 -2.07 -13.45
N MET A 154 0.90 -0.86 -12.88
CA MET A 154 1.19 0.31 -13.69
C MET A 154 2.49 -0.01 -14.43
N GLN A 155 2.35 -0.48 -15.66
CA GLN A 155 3.37 -0.33 -16.66
C GLN A 155 3.51 1.18 -16.80
N ASP A 156 4.73 1.63 -16.68
CA ASP A 156 5.20 3.01 -16.74
C ASP A 156 4.94 3.54 -18.18
N ASP A 157 3.69 3.84 -18.46
CA ASP A 157 3.28 4.49 -19.69
C ASP A 157 2.83 5.91 -19.32
N GLY A 158 3.72 6.85 -19.54
CA GLY A 158 3.68 8.26 -19.17
C GLY A 158 2.49 9.07 -19.69
N ASP A 159 1.24 8.62 -19.46
CA ASP A 159 0.05 9.40 -19.80
C ASP A 159 -1.05 9.31 -18.73
N LEU A 160 -0.82 9.94 -17.58
CA LEU A 160 -1.83 10.09 -16.53
C LEU A 160 -2.29 11.54 -16.31
N THR A 161 -2.02 12.46 -17.22
CA THR A 161 -2.45 13.86 -17.07
C THR A 161 -3.87 14.14 -17.57
N ALA A 162 -4.52 13.22 -18.28
CA ALA A 162 -5.80 13.47 -18.93
C ALA A 162 -7.06 13.00 -18.17
N ALA A 163 -6.95 12.20 -17.10
CA ALA A 163 -8.13 11.60 -16.45
C ALA A 163 -8.64 12.35 -15.22
N PHE A 164 -8.01 13.46 -14.81
CA PHE A 164 -8.37 14.17 -13.57
C PHE A 164 -9.29 15.39 -13.76
N TYR A 165 -9.68 15.73 -14.98
CA TYR A 165 -10.49 16.92 -15.27
C TYR A 165 -11.74 16.60 -16.09
N VAL A 166 -12.68 15.83 -15.56
CA VAL A 166 -14.10 15.91 -15.98
C VAL A 166 -14.95 15.43 -14.79
N GLN A 167 -15.45 16.31 -14.01
CA GLN A 167 -16.81 16.79 -13.82
C GLN A 167 -16.90 17.67 -12.58
N VAL A 168 -17.09 18.92 -12.88
CA VAL A 168 -17.68 19.91 -11.98
C VAL A 168 -19.15 19.56 -11.78
#